data_478926e3fae501e77679a8a22370a32d
#
_entry.id   478926e3fae501e77679a8a22370a32d
#
_cell.length_a   1.000
_cell.length_b   1.000
_cell.length_c   1.000
_cell.angle_alpha   90.00
_cell.angle_beta   90.00
_cell.angle_gamma   90.00
#
_symmetry.space_group_name_H-M   'P 1'
#
loop_
_entity.id
_entity.type
_entity.pdbx_description
1 polymer ?
#
loop_
_entity_poly.entity_id
_entity_poly.type
_entity_poly.pdbx_seq_one_letter_code
_entity_poly.pdbx_strand_id
1 'polypeptide(L)'
;NLGQFIRQLHQEKKKLVGICFGHQMVAHFLGGRTEKSDKGWGVGIHQSIFTDKAADYGKKGNTFSLVCSHQDQIIEPAPHSVILAKSDFCPYSMLQIEDHILTLQGHPEFKPEFSSSLLELRRNIIGESCFEQGIRSLKQPTDASGAAKWILDFISLPSV
;
A
#
# COMPACT_ATOMS: atom_id res chain seq x y z
N ASN A 1 -1.83 1.34 -23.07
CA ASN A 1 -0.91 0.90 -22.03
C ASN A 1 -1.46 1.17 -20.62
N LEU A 2 -0.82 0.69 -19.56
CA LEU A 2 -1.29 0.80 -18.17
C LEU A 2 -1.57 2.26 -17.77
N GLY A 3 -0.69 3.18 -18.08
CA GLY A 3 -0.87 4.59 -17.72
C GLY A 3 -2.07 5.25 -18.40
N GLN A 4 -2.35 4.93 -19.65
CA GLN A 4 -3.56 5.39 -20.34
C GLN A 4 -4.81 4.83 -19.68
N PHE A 5 -4.80 3.54 -19.32
CA PHE A 5 -5.90 2.89 -18.64
C PHE A 5 -6.20 3.53 -17.26
N ILE A 6 -5.17 3.78 -16.43
CA ILE A 6 -5.32 4.45 -15.14
C ILE A 6 -5.92 5.85 -15.32
N ARG A 7 -5.39 6.64 -16.25
CA ARG A 7 -5.91 7.99 -16.52
C ARG A 7 -7.35 7.97 -17.02
N GLN A 8 -7.71 7.01 -17.89
CA GLN A 8 -9.07 6.85 -18.37
C GLN A 8 -10.02 6.52 -17.21
N LEU A 9 -9.68 5.54 -16.35
CA LEU A 9 -10.51 5.21 -15.19
C LEU A 9 -10.71 6.42 -14.26
N HIS A 10 -9.65 7.20 -14.05
CA HIS A 10 -9.72 8.42 -13.25
C HIS A 10 -10.64 9.47 -13.87
N GLN A 11 -10.53 9.74 -15.17
CA GLN A 11 -11.39 10.67 -15.92
C GLN A 11 -12.85 10.25 -15.90
N GLU A 12 -13.11 8.95 -16.01
CA GLU A 12 -14.46 8.37 -16.00
C GLU A 12 -15.02 8.14 -14.59
N LYS A 13 -14.27 8.53 -13.54
CA LYS A 13 -14.64 8.32 -12.11
C LYS A 13 -14.94 6.85 -11.77
N LYS A 14 -14.24 5.92 -12.42
CA LYS A 14 -14.41 4.49 -12.15
C LYS A 14 -13.66 4.09 -10.88
N LYS A 15 -14.29 3.26 -10.04
CA LYS A 15 -13.65 2.71 -8.85
C LYS A 15 -12.39 1.95 -9.24
N LEU A 16 -11.27 2.32 -8.63
CA LEU A 16 -9.96 1.72 -8.84
C LEU A 16 -9.29 1.44 -7.51
N VAL A 17 -8.80 0.22 -7.33
CA VAL A 17 -7.96 -0.15 -6.19
C VAL A 17 -6.55 -0.46 -6.67
N GLY A 18 -5.55 0.16 -6.07
CA GLY A 18 -4.13 -0.06 -6.37
C GLY A 18 -3.40 -0.68 -5.17
N ILE A 19 -2.80 -1.86 -5.38
CA ILE A 19 -2.01 -2.55 -4.35
C ILE A 19 -0.53 -2.57 -4.76
N CYS A 20 0.37 -2.19 -3.86
CA CYS A 20 1.82 -2.19 -4.02
C CYS A 20 2.27 -1.53 -5.33
N PHE A 21 2.58 -2.29 -6.36
CA PHE A 21 2.90 -1.77 -7.69
C PHE A 21 1.75 -0.92 -8.27
N GLY A 22 0.50 -1.35 -8.08
CA GLY A 22 -0.68 -0.58 -8.47
C GLY A 22 -0.79 0.76 -7.74
N HIS A 23 -0.49 0.80 -6.44
CA HIS A 23 -0.41 2.03 -5.64
C HIS A 23 0.62 3.01 -6.21
N GLN A 24 1.81 2.52 -6.52
CA GLN A 24 2.89 3.31 -7.10
C GLN A 24 2.55 3.82 -8.51
N MET A 25 1.96 2.97 -9.35
CA MET A 25 1.59 3.34 -10.73
C MET A 25 0.44 4.33 -10.77
N VAL A 26 -0.54 4.22 -9.89
CA VAL A 26 -1.60 5.22 -9.76
C VAL A 26 -0.99 6.59 -9.42
N ALA A 27 -0.14 6.68 -8.42
CA ALA A 27 0.52 7.93 -8.08
C ALA A 27 1.33 8.48 -9.25
N HIS A 28 2.18 7.65 -9.86
CA HIS A 28 3.06 8.04 -10.97
C HIS A 28 2.28 8.58 -12.18
N PHE A 29 1.23 7.85 -12.62
CA PHE A 29 0.50 8.24 -13.83
C PHE A 29 -0.53 9.34 -13.63
N LEU A 30 -0.85 9.67 -12.39
CA LEU A 30 -1.71 10.81 -12.04
C LEU A 30 -0.95 12.06 -11.56
N GLY A 31 0.37 12.12 -11.81
CA GLY A 31 1.17 13.33 -11.61
C GLY A 31 1.97 13.36 -10.31
N GLY A 32 2.01 12.27 -9.57
CA GLY A 32 2.94 12.07 -8.46
C GLY A 32 4.27 11.47 -8.90
N ARG A 33 5.11 11.09 -7.93
CA ARG A 33 6.45 10.54 -8.17
C ARG A 33 6.73 9.34 -7.30
N THR A 34 7.26 8.29 -7.90
CA THR A 34 7.66 7.04 -7.24
C THR A 34 9.14 6.81 -7.50
N GLU A 35 9.88 6.51 -6.46
CA GLU A 35 11.32 6.24 -6.54
C GLU A 35 11.72 5.13 -5.58
N LYS A 36 12.92 4.64 -5.77
CA LYS A 36 13.58 3.71 -4.87
C LYS A 36 13.78 4.36 -3.51
N SER A 37 13.34 3.71 -2.45
CA SER A 37 13.48 4.23 -1.09
C SER A 37 14.96 4.26 -0.67
N ASP A 38 15.38 5.34 -0.06
CA ASP A 38 16.68 5.49 0.61
C ASP A 38 16.79 4.60 1.86
N LYS A 39 15.65 4.15 2.40
CA LYS A 39 15.56 3.21 3.53
C LYS A 39 15.72 1.74 3.13
N GLY A 40 15.92 1.46 1.85
CA GLY A 40 16.08 0.10 1.33
C GLY A 40 14.77 -0.67 1.18
N TRP A 41 14.82 -1.97 1.42
CA TRP A 41 13.69 -2.87 1.26
C TRP A 41 12.73 -2.85 2.45
N GLY A 42 11.44 -2.70 2.19
CA GLY A 42 10.35 -2.94 3.12
C GLY A 42 9.79 -4.34 2.91
N VAL A 43 10.16 -5.27 3.78
CA VAL A 43 9.73 -6.68 3.70
C VAL A 43 9.20 -7.18 5.03
N GLY A 44 8.33 -8.20 4.98
CA GLY A 44 7.68 -8.74 6.17
C GLY A 44 6.47 -7.90 6.58
N ILE A 45 6.11 -7.92 7.85
CA ILE A 45 4.94 -7.18 8.35
C ILE A 45 5.35 -5.78 8.78
N HIS A 46 4.71 -4.78 8.19
CA HIS A 46 4.86 -3.37 8.52
C HIS A 46 3.58 -2.81 9.11
N GLN A 47 3.74 -2.02 10.16
CA GLN A 47 2.64 -1.31 10.81
C GLN A 47 2.52 0.11 10.26
N SER A 48 1.29 0.53 10.01
CA SER A 48 0.91 1.89 9.61
C SER A 48 -0.07 2.49 10.59
N ILE A 49 -0.07 3.81 10.71
CA ILE A 49 -0.93 4.59 11.61
C ILE A 49 -1.93 5.37 10.78
N PHE A 50 -3.22 5.29 11.10
CA PHE A 50 -4.27 6.08 10.47
C PHE A 50 -4.14 7.57 10.80
N THR A 51 -4.38 8.39 9.80
CA THR A 51 -4.50 9.85 9.95
C THR A 51 -5.93 10.24 10.40
N ASP A 52 -6.14 11.54 10.62
CA ASP A 52 -7.47 12.10 10.87
C ASP A 52 -8.40 12.07 9.64
N LYS A 53 -7.85 11.76 8.46
CA LYS A 53 -8.59 11.66 7.20
C LYS A 53 -9.14 10.25 6.91
N ALA A 54 -8.81 9.28 7.77
CA ALA A 54 -9.15 7.87 7.56
C ALA A 54 -10.44 7.44 8.30
N ALA A 55 -11.37 8.35 8.60
CA ALA A 55 -12.52 8.07 9.47
C ALA A 55 -13.36 6.86 9.02
N ASP A 56 -13.47 6.61 7.72
CA ASP A 56 -14.21 5.49 7.14
C ASP A 56 -13.47 4.14 7.26
N TYR A 57 -12.17 4.17 7.55
CA TYR A 57 -11.29 2.99 7.59
C TYR A 57 -10.81 2.69 9.01
N GLY A 58 -10.54 3.71 9.80
CA GLY A 58 -10.07 3.57 11.17
C GLY A 58 -9.94 4.90 11.89
N LYS A 59 -9.89 4.84 13.23
CA LYS A 59 -9.74 6.05 14.04
C LYS A 59 -8.30 6.56 13.95
N LYS A 60 -8.13 7.89 13.96
CA LYS A 60 -6.82 8.54 14.04
C LYS A 60 -5.98 7.95 15.18
N GLY A 61 -4.74 7.61 14.85
CA GLY A 61 -3.77 7.04 15.80
C GLY A 61 -3.90 5.52 16.01
N ASN A 62 -4.98 4.88 15.56
CA ASN A 62 -5.03 3.42 15.51
C ASN A 62 -4.08 2.92 14.43
N THR A 63 -3.58 1.71 14.61
CA THR A 63 -2.63 1.06 13.70
C THR A 63 -3.27 -0.11 12.99
N PHE A 64 -2.70 -0.46 11.84
CA PHE A 64 -2.93 -1.73 11.16
C PHE A 64 -1.61 -2.26 10.57
N SER A 65 -1.54 -3.56 10.38
CA SER A 65 -0.35 -4.27 9.95
C SER A 65 -0.62 -5.08 8.70
N LEU A 66 0.17 -4.89 7.66
CA LEU A 66 0.10 -5.66 6.41
C LEU A 66 1.47 -6.19 6.03
N VAL A 67 1.48 -7.26 5.24
CA VAL A 67 2.70 -7.75 4.62
C VAL A 67 3.18 -6.75 3.56
N CYS A 68 4.48 -6.46 3.56
CA CYS A 68 5.16 -5.62 2.58
C CYS A 68 6.24 -6.40 1.85
N SER A 69 6.46 -6.08 0.57
CA SER A 69 7.56 -6.60 -0.24
C SER A 69 7.88 -5.61 -1.37
N HIS A 70 8.50 -4.49 -1.02
CA HIS A 70 8.79 -3.41 -1.97
C HIS A 70 10.10 -2.71 -1.60
N GLN A 71 10.72 -2.06 -2.58
CA GLN A 71 11.82 -1.12 -2.39
C GLN A 71 11.43 0.27 -2.87
N ASP A 72 10.66 0.34 -3.96
CA ASP A 72 10.14 1.60 -4.46
C ASP A 72 8.96 2.05 -3.60
N GLN A 73 8.83 3.38 -3.45
CA GLN A 73 7.77 4.03 -2.69
C GLN A 73 7.31 5.30 -3.41
N ILE A 74 6.10 5.73 -3.12
CA ILE A 74 5.66 7.07 -3.45
C ILE A 74 6.46 8.05 -2.57
N ILE A 75 7.11 9.02 -3.21
CA ILE A 75 7.82 10.12 -2.54
C ILE A 75 7.09 11.45 -2.71
N GLU A 76 6.23 11.54 -3.72
CA GLU A 76 5.34 12.66 -3.97
C GLU A 76 3.98 12.12 -4.41
N PRO A 77 2.90 12.32 -3.64
CA PRO A 77 1.59 11.79 -3.99
C PRO A 77 1.00 12.54 -5.19
N ALA A 78 0.10 11.89 -5.92
CA ALA A 78 -0.63 12.56 -7.00
C ALA A 78 -1.47 13.73 -6.44
N PRO A 79 -1.75 14.77 -7.24
CA PRO A 79 -2.67 15.84 -6.86
C PRO A 79 -3.99 15.30 -6.33
N HIS A 80 -4.58 16.02 -5.38
CA HIS A 80 -5.84 15.64 -4.71
C HIS A 80 -5.81 14.34 -3.91
N SER A 81 -4.61 13.77 -3.67
CA SER A 81 -4.45 12.62 -2.77
C SER A 81 -4.70 13.00 -1.32
N VAL A 82 -5.47 12.17 -0.65
CA VAL A 82 -5.67 12.22 0.80
C VAL A 82 -4.86 11.10 1.44
N ILE A 83 -3.98 11.44 2.38
CA ILE A 83 -3.17 10.45 3.12
C ILE A 83 -4.06 9.84 4.19
N LEU A 84 -4.42 8.58 4.04
CA LEU A 84 -5.25 7.84 4.99
C LEU A 84 -4.40 7.17 6.07
N ALA A 85 -3.22 6.65 5.70
CA ALA A 85 -2.29 6.07 6.66
C ALA A 85 -0.83 6.25 6.24
N LYS A 86 0.06 6.20 7.25
CA LYS A 86 1.50 6.41 7.09
C LYS A 86 2.28 5.60 8.12
N SER A 87 3.57 5.42 7.87
CA SER A 87 4.56 4.94 8.84
C SER A 87 5.87 5.69 8.67
N ASP A 88 6.80 5.51 9.61
CA ASP A 88 8.14 6.09 9.48
C ASP A 88 8.90 5.51 8.28
N PHE A 89 8.61 4.25 7.92
CA PHE A 89 9.21 3.61 6.74
C PHE A 89 8.53 4.07 5.44
N CYS A 90 7.20 4.11 5.40
CA CYS A 90 6.39 4.45 4.22
C CYS A 90 5.43 5.60 4.53
N PRO A 91 5.78 6.87 4.16
CA PRO A 91 4.96 8.04 4.46
C PRO A 91 3.57 8.03 3.81
N TYR A 92 3.39 7.26 2.76
CA TYR A 92 2.17 7.16 1.97
C TYR A 92 1.70 5.70 1.90
N SER A 93 1.48 5.05 3.06
CA SER A 93 1.13 3.63 3.08
C SER A 93 -0.30 3.33 2.61
N MET A 94 -1.22 4.30 2.72
CA MET A 94 -2.58 4.22 2.20
C MET A 94 -3.05 5.60 1.75
N LEU A 95 -3.52 5.70 0.51
CA LEU A 95 -4.01 6.93 -0.10
C LEU A 95 -5.40 6.74 -0.68
N GLN A 96 -6.18 7.82 -0.68
CA GLN A 96 -7.39 7.96 -1.47
C GLN A 96 -7.22 9.16 -2.41
N ILE A 97 -7.65 9.03 -3.67
CA ILE A 97 -7.71 10.13 -4.63
C ILE A 97 -9.17 10.31 -5.00
N GLU A 98 -9.68 11.49 -4.65
CA GLU A 98 -11.12 11.78 -4.72
C GLU A 98 -11.95 10.66 -4.04
N ASP A 99 -13.11 10.29 -4.58
CA ASP A 99 -14.01 9.26 -4.02
C ASP A 99 -13.91 7.89 -4.73
N HIS A 100 -13.10 7.79 -5.80
CA HIS A 100 -13.11 6.63 -6.70
C HIS A 100 -11.78 5.87 -6.80
N ILE A 101 -10.68 6.33 -6.17
CA ILE A 101 -9.42 5.59 -6.15
C ILE A 101 -8.93 5.37 -4.71
N LEU A 102 -8.68 4.12 -4.35
CA LEU A 102 -8.09 3.71 -3.08
C LEU A 102 -6.80 2.93 -3.33
N THR A 103 -5.73 3.26 -2.63
CA THR A 103 -4.45 2.56 -2.84
C THR A 103 -3.74 2.23 -1.54
N LEU A 104 -3.07 1.07 -1.51
CA LEU A 104 -2.29 0.57 -0.38
C LEU A 104 -0.90 0.11 -0.84
N GLN A 105 0.13 0.45 -0.08
CA GLN A 105 1.49 -0.04 -0.34
C GLN A 105 1.67 -1.48 0.14
N GLY A 106 1.04 -1.87 1.25
CA GLY A 106 1.05 -3.24 1.77
C GLY A 106 0.10 -4.17 1.00
N HIS A 107 0.31 -5.47 1.16
CA HIS A 107 -0.40 -6.55 0.49
C HIS A 107 -1.41 -7.22 1.44
N PRO A 108 -2.70 -6.89 1.39
CA PRO A 108 -3.72 -7.61 2.15
C PRO A 108 -3.94 -9.04 1.64
N GLU A 109 -3.57 -9.32 0.39
CA GLU A 109 -3.72 -10.62 -0.26
C GLU A 109 -2.59 -11.61 0.07
N PHE A 110 -1.47 -11.15 0.64
CA PHE A 110 -0.33 -12.02 0.93
C PHE A 110 -0.51 -12.78 2.24
N LYS A 111 -0.35 -14.10 2.16
CA LYS A 111 -0.23 -14.97 3.34
C LYS A 111 1.22 -15.02 3.84
N PRO A 112 1.47 -15.21 5.13
CA PRO A 112 2.83 -15.32 5.69
C PRO A 112 3.69 -16.39 5.00
N GLU A 113 3.09 -17.54 4.63
CA GLU A 113 3.79 -18.65 3.98
C GLU A 113 4.28 -18.26 2.58
N PHE A 114 3.42 -17.59 1.80
CA PHE A 114 3.80 -17.05 0.49
C PHE A 114 4.93 -16.02 0.64
N SER A 115 4.80 -15.12 1.61
CA SER A 115 5.78 -14.07 1.85
C SER A 115 7.13 -14.64 2.30
N SER A 116 7.13 -15.68 3.13
CA SER A 116 8.35 -16.40 3.52
C SER A 116 9.08 -16.97 2.29
N SER A 117 8.35 -17.65 1.41
CA SER A 117 8.91 -18.20 0.17
C SER A 117 9.46 -17.12 -0.76
N LEU A 118 8.77 -15.98 -0.86
CA LEU A 118 9.21 -14.84 -1.65
C LEU A 118 10.48 -14.20 -1.08
N LEU A 119 10.58 -14.09 0.23
CA LEU A 119 11.77 -13.59 0.93
C LEU A 119 12.99 -14.50 0.68
N GLU A 120 12.81 -15.82 0.79
CA GLU A 120 13.88 -16.79 0.47
C GLU A 120 14.38 -16.62 -0.96
N LEU A 121 13.46 -16.51 -1.93
CA LEU A 121 13.81 -16.32 -3.34
C LEU A 121 14.62 -15.03 -3.57
N ARG A 122 14.33 -13.98 -2.80
CA ARG A 122 14.94 -12.65 -2.93
C ARG A 122 16.09 -12.40 -1.96
N ARG A 123 16.46 -13.36 -1.10
CA ARG A 123 17.43 -13.20 -0.01
C ARG A 123 18.71 -12.50 -0.42
N ASN A 124 19.30 -12.90 -1.54
CA ASN A 124 20.52 -12.30 -2.07
C ASN A 124 20.35 -10.84 -2.53
N ILE A 125 19.13 -10.45 -2.91
CA ILE A 125 18.82 -9.10 -3.40
C ILE A 125 18.52 -8.16 -2.23
N ILE A 126 17.79 -8.64 -1.22
CA ILE A 126 17.37 -7.84 -0.07
C ILE A 126 18.45 -7.77 1.02
N GLY A 127 19.39 -8.72 1.04
CA GLY A 127 20.44 -8.84 2.02
C GLY A 127 20.02 -9.56 3.31
N GLU A 128 20.98 -10.18 3.97
CA GLU A 128 20.74 -11.11 5.10
C GLU A 128 19.99 -10.45 6.27
N SER A 129 20.45 -9.27 6.69
CA SER A 129 19.84 -8.57 7.84
C SER A 129 18.36 -8.24 7.60
N CYS A 130 18.04 -7.76 6.39
CA CYS A 130 16.67 -7.42 6.00
C CYS A 130 15.81 -8.68 5.89
N PHE A 131 16.36 -9.76 5.30
CA PHE A 131 15.72 -11.06 5.22
C PHE A 131 15.34 -11.60 6.60
N GLU A 132 16.30 -11.66 7.55
CA GLU A 132 16.03 -12.15 8.90
C GLU A 132 14.98 -11.33 9.65
N GLN A 133 15.01 -10.00 9.51
CA GLN A 133 13.99 -9.12 10.10
C GLN A 133 12.61 -9.39 9.50
N GLY A 134 12.53 -9.53 8.17
CA GLY A 134 11.31 -9.85 7.45
C GLY A 134 10.71 -11.17 7.94
N ILE A 135 11.50 -12.25 7.94
CA ILE A 135 11.05 -13.58 8.41
C ILE A 135 10.58 -13.54 9.87
N ARG A 136 11.29 -12.86 10.74
CA ARG A 136 10.86 -12.72 12.14
C ARG A 136 9.52 -12.02 12.28
N SER A 137 9.30 -10.97 11.49
CA SER A 137 8.05 -10.19 11.53
C SER A 137 6.83 -10.99 11.06
N LEU A 138 6.99 -11.94 10.14
CA LEU A 138 5.89 -12.78 9.62
C LEU A 138 5.19 -13.65 10.68
N LYS A 139 5.76 -13.73 11.89
CA LYS A 139 5.12 -14.39 13.04
C LYS A 139 4.06 -13.52 13.72
N GLN A 140 3.99 -12.25 13.38
CA GLN A 140 3.01 -11.32 13.96
C GLN A 140 1.67 -11.44 13.21
N PRO A 141 0.55 -11.08 13.85
CA PRO A 141 -0.74 -11.01 13.17
C PRO A 141 -0.78 -9.90 12.13
N THR A 142 -1.64 -10.05 11.14
CA THR A 142 -1.94 -9.02 10.14
C THR A 142 -3.39 -8.60 10.19
N ASP A 143 -3.67 -7.40 9.72
CA ASP A 143 -5.02 -6.87 9.55
C ASP A 143 -5.54 -7.08 8.11
N ALA A 144 -5.08 -8.13 7.44
CA ALA A 144 -5.44 -8.47 6.06
C ALA A 144 -6.97 -8.53 5.85
N SER A 145 -7.70 -9.17 6.77
CA SER A 145 -9.16 -9.25 6.70
C SER A 145 -9.85 -7.88 6.84
N GLY A 146 -9.33 -7.01 7.71
CA GLY A 146 -9.78 -5.64 7.84
C GLY A 146 -9.57 -4.84 6.56
N ALA A 147 -8.36 -4.95 5.98
CA ALA A 147 -8.03 -4.29 4.72
C ALA A 147 -8.88 -4.80 3.54
N ALA A 148 -9.15 -6.11 3.48
CA ALA A 148 -10.07 -6.67 2.49
C ALA A 148 -11.48 -6.08 2.64
N LYS A 149 -11.97 -5.92 3.88
CA LYS A 149 -13.26 -5.27 4.14
C LYS A 149 -13.26 -3.82 3.67
N TRP A 150 -12.23 -3.02 3.94
CA TRP A 150 -12.14 -1.64 3.46
C TRP A 150 -12.22 -1.56 1.94
N ILE A 151 -11.54 -2.46 1.24
CA ILE A 151 -11.58 -2.54 -0.23
C ILE A 151 -12.99 -2.86 -0.72
N LEU A 152 -13.66 -3.84 -0.12
CA LEU A 152 -15.02 -4.22 -0.49
C LEU A 152 -16.02 -3.10 -0.22
N ASP A 153 -15.95 -2.48 0.95
CA ASP A 153 -16.80 -1.33 1.30
C ASP A 153 -16.59 -0.18 0.30
N PHE A 154 -15.32 0.15 -0.02
CA PHE A 154 -14.98 1.19 -0.98
C PHE A 154 -15.54 0.92 -2.39
N ILE A 155 -15.44 -0.31 -2.88
CA ILE A 155 -15.94 -0.68 -4.22
C ILE A 155 -17.47 -0.67 -4.25
N SER A 156 -18.12 -1.03 -3.13
CA SER A 156 -19.58 -1.13 -3.04
C SER A 156 -20.29 0.22 -2.93
N LEU A 157 -19.57 1.28 -2.53
CA LEU A 157 -20.13 2.63 -2.47
C LEU A 157 -20.29 3.20 -3.89
N PRO A 158 -21.43 3.84 -4.21
CA PRO A 158 -21.56 4.53 -5.49
C PRO A 158 -20.52 5.64 -5.60
N SER A 159 -19.98 5.84 -6.81
CA SER A 159 -19.22 7.06 -7.12
C SER A 159 -20.19 8.25 -7.17
N VAL A 160 -19.87 9.32 -6.49
CA VAL A 160 -20.66 10.56 -6.48
C VAL A 160 -20.34 11.42 -7.69
#